data_19b1bfbc3d332de4e1ccdfc1d8944d65
#
_entry.id   19b1bfbc3d332de4e1ccdfc1d8944d65
#
_cell.length_a   1.000
_cell.length_b   1.000
_cell.length_c   1.000
_cell.angle_alpha   90.00
_cell.angle_beta   90.00
_cell.angle_gamma   90.00
#
_symmetry.space_group_name_H-M   'P 1'
#
loop_
_entity.id
_entity.type
_entity.pdbx_description
1 polymer ?
#
loop_
_entity_poly.entity_id
_entity_poly.type
_entity_poly.pdbx_seq_one_letter_code
_entity_poly.pdbx_strand_id
1 'polypeptide(L)'
;MAQCNGCLKDNTKGFCSSCETILFDRSKVTPQLKFNWEDISKKIDGQPMGFSISGVQRKGFIGKPRGKELVPKMDVNEKSQYIIKPMLSRLNLPDQSPANEHVTMQIAKQLFNIRIAECAFMNFANGTPAYLTKRFDYDVNGGKLNQEDFVSVLKAGNKYASKTYQDVGEWLSPLNRVDFLRILIFNFLTGNGDVHLKNISLLETADGDMMLSPSYDLMNTKIHLSDNSLALNLFKEFEQTNLPLGEKYRYTKEDFIEYGNRLKIKATNIPKIIALFEKKESEIFAMTDKSFLTDNAKELYKNNVVENYKAFWQSKRFVISNL
;
A
#
# COMPACT_ATOMS: atom_id res chain seq x y z
N MET A 1 17.84 10.44 -17.50
CA MET A 1 18.66 10.12 -16.29
C MET A 1 18.02 8.88 -15.63
N ALA A 2 18.83 8.05 -14.97
CA ALA A 2 18.28 6.92 -14.23
C ALA A 2 17.55 7.40 -12.97
N GLN A 3 16.60 6.58 -12.48
CA GLN A 3 15.83 6.88 -11.28
C GLN A 3 16.39 6.14 -10.07
N CYS A 4 16.28 6.72 -8.89
CA CYS A 4 16.59 6.04 -7.64
C CYS A 4 15.59 4.92 -7.37
N ASN A 5 16.08 3.71 -7.14
CA ASN A 5 15.25 2.54 -6.84
C ASN A 5 14.46 2.63 -5.52
N GLY A 6 14.78 3.60 -4.65
CA GLY A 6 14.02 3.87 -3.43
C GLY A 6 12.98 4.97 -3.61
N CYS A 7 13.35 6.17 -4.05
CA CYS A 7 12.49 7.36 -4.01
C CYS A 7 12.09 7.94 -5.38
N LEU A 8 12.47 7.33 -6.48
CA LEU A 8 12.20 7.79 -7.86
C LEU A 8 12.82 9.15 -8.23
N LYS A 9 13.61 9.79 -7.36
CA LYS A 9 14.34 11.01 -7.71
C LYS A 9 15.44 10.69 -8.71
N ASP A 10 15.78 11.68 -9.54
CA ASP A 10 16.85 11.52 -10.50
C ASP A 10 18.16 11.12 -9.79
N ASN A 11 18.81 10.11 -10.29
CA ASN A 11 20.02 9.53 -9.73
C ASN A 11 20.88 8.96 -10.85
N THR A 12 22.16 8.73 -10.57
CA THR A 12 23.07 8.18 -11.58
C THR A 12 22.91 6.67 -11.70
N LYS A 13 22.71 5.96 -10.58
CA LYS A 13 22.57 4.50 -10.55
C LYS A 13 22.11 4.00 -9.19
N GLY A 14 21.16 3.08 -9.16
CA GLY A 14 20.73 2.38 -7.95
C GLY A 14 20.06 3.31 -6.91
N PHE A 15 20.60 3.37 -5.70
CA PHE A 15 20.04 4.16 -4.60
C PHE A 15 20.77 5.48 -4.41
N CYS A 16 20.04 6.55 -4.08
CA CYS A 16 20.63 7.79 -3.60
C CYS A 16 21.04 7.66 -2.12
N SER A 17 21.91 8.55 -1.63
CA SER A 17 22.44 8.50 -0.26
C SER A 17 21.37 8.54 0.82
N SER A 18 20.28 9.29 0.60
CA SER A 18 19.14 9.31 1.52
C SER A 18 18.44 7.94 1.60
N CYS A 19 18.24 7.28 0.46
CA CYS A 19 17.63 5.94 0.43
C CYS A 19 18.58 4.88 1.00
N GLU A 20 19.88 4.97 0.76
CA GLU A 20 20.87 4.09 1.43
C GLU A 20 20.79 4.22 2.97
N THR A 21 20.62 5.46 3.45
CA THR A 21 20.50 5.70 4.90
C THR A 21 19.19 5.14 5.46
N ILE A 22 18.06 5.45 4.84
CA ILE A 22 16.74 5.10 5.38
C ILE A 22 16.46 3.60 5.24
N LEU A 23 16.75 3.03 4.07
CA LEU A 23 16.47 1.62 3.80
C LEU A 23 17.53 0.70 4.40
N PHE A 24 18.81 1.02 4.24
CA PHE A 24 19.91 0.08 4.45
C PHE A 24 20.92 0.51 5.52
N ASP A 25 20.54 1.44 6.38
CA ASP A 25 21.37 1.91 7.49
C ASP A 25 22.78 2.33 7.01
N ARG A 26 22.82 3.07 5.88
CA ARG A 26 24.01 3.57 5.14
C ARG A 26 24.78 2.48 4.38
N SER A 27 24.32 1.24 4.33
CA SER A 27 24.94 0.22 3.48
C SER A 27 24.65 0.51 2.01
N LYS A 28 25.69 0.40 1.18
CA LYS A 28 25.57 0.58 -0.27
C LYS A 28 25.06 -0.70 -0.93
N VAL A 29 23.75 -0.86 -0.98
CA VAL A 29 23.12 -2.02 -1.59
C VAL A 29 22.93 -1.81 -3.09
N THR A 30 23.08 -2.88 -3.87
CA THR A 30 22.73 -2.87 -5.31
C THR A 30 21.27 -3.27 -5.49
N PRO A 31 20.54 -2.65 -6.45
CA PRO A 31 19.15 -3.05 -6.73
C PRO A 31 19.04 -4.40 -7.42
N GLN A 32 20.16 -4.97 -7.89
CA GLN A 32 20.23 -6.31 -8.46
C GLN A 32 20.56 -7.33 -7.39
N LEU A 33 19.64 -8.26 -7.13
CA LEU A 33 19.82 -9.37 -6.17
C LEU A 33 20.74 -10.44 -6.76
N LYS A 34 21.37 -11.23 -5.90
CA LYS A 34 22.25 -12.34 -6.28
C LYS A 34 21.57 -13.71 -6.25
N PHE A 35 20.26 -13.74 -6.07
CA PHE A 35 19.44 -14.94 -6.00
C PHE A 35 18.13 -14.72 -6.80
N ASN A 36 17.49 -15.81 -7.16
CA ASN A 36 16.18 -15.82 -7.81
C ASN A 36 15.08 -16.15 -6.81
N TRP A 37 13.83 -15.90 -7.21
CA TRP A 37 12.69 -16.26 -6.38
C TRP A 37 12.62 -17.76 -6.08
N GLU A 38 12.95 -18.60 -7.05
CA GLU A 38 12.96 -20.07 -6.96
C GLU A 38 13.93 -20.58 -5.91
N ASP A 39 15.02 -19.86 -5.65
CA ASP A 39 16.05 -20.24 -4.65
C ASP A 39 15.50 -20.16 -3.23
N ILE A 40 14.52 -19.30 -3.00
CA ILE A 40 13.91 -19.07 -1.69
C ILE A 40 12.52 -19.69 -1.55
N SER A 41 11.72 -19.75 -2.62
CA SER A 41 10.33 -20.22 -2.57
C SER A 41 10.21 -21.68 -2.20
N LYS A 42 11.07 -22.56 -2.72
CA LYS A 42 11.09 -24.01 -2.42
C LYS A 42 11.20 -24.32 -0.93
N LYS A 43 11.85 -23.42 -0.17
CA LYS A 43 12.03 -23.60 1.28
C LYS A 43 10.86 -22.98 2.07
N ILE A 44 10.15 -22.04 1.49
CA ILE A 44 8.96 -21.41 2.07
C ILE A 44 7.71 -22.28 1.87
N ASP A 45 7.59 -22.96 0.72
CA ASP A 45 6.42 -23.77 0.36
C ASP A 45 6.20 -24.99 1.29
N GLY A 46 7.18 -25.37 2.09
CA GLY A 46 7.08 -26.42 3.12
C GLY A 46 6.54 -25.93 4.48
N GLN A 47 6.21 -24.64 4.65
CA GLN A 47 5.75 -24.07 5.91
C GLN A 47 4.28 -23.65 5.86
N PRO A 48 3.50 -23.80 6.94
CA PRO A 48 2.11 -23.39 6.98
C PRO A 48 2.03 -21.85 6.92
N MET A 49 1.90 -21.31 5.74
CA MET A 49 1.61 -19.90 5.54
C MET A 49 0.11 -19.67 5.60
N GLY A 50 -0.33 -18.70 6.39
CA GLY A 50 -1.74 -18.30 6.45
C GLY A 50 -2.23 -17.90 5.06
N PHE A 51 -3.10 -18.73 4.47
CA PHE A 51 -3.69 -18.50 3.17
C PHE A 51 -4.65 -17.31 3.20
N SER A 52 -4.47 -16.36 2.29
CA SER A 52 -5.42 -15.31 1.98
C SER A 52 -6.10 -15.61 0.65
N ILE A 53 -7.43 -15.52 0.59
CA ILE A 53 -8.26 -15.94 -0.56
C ILE A 53 -8.12 -15.03 -1.78
N SER A 54 -7.65 -13.78 -1.64
CA SER A 54 -7.26 -12.95 -2.77
C SER A 54 -5.80 -13.24 -3.12
N GLY A 55 -5.56 -14.25 -3.96
CA GLY A 55 -4.28 -14.63 -4.53
C GLY A 55 -3.09 -14.24 -3.64
N VAL A 56 -2.74 -15.10 -2.69
CA VAL A 56 -1.66 -14.82 -1.72
C VAL A 56 -0.41 -14.39 -2.46
N GLN A 57 -0.06 -13.13 -2.35
CA GLN A 57 1.25 -12.70 -2.80
C GLN A 57 2.30 -13.41 -1.94
N ARG A 58 3.09 -14.27 -2.58
CA ARG A 58 4.22 -14.93 -1.93
C ARG A 58 5.20 -13.88 -1.43
N LYS A 59 5.81 -14.11 -0.28
CA LYS A 59 6.79 -13.20 0.32
C LYS A 59 7.96 -14.00 0.91
N GLY A 60 9.15 -13.46 0.74
CA GLY A 60 10.38 -13.99 1.34
C GLY A 60 10.93 -13.04 2.39
N PHE A 61 11.77 -13.55 3.27
CA PHE A 61 12.43 -12.80 4.33
C PHE A 61 13.89 -12.54 4.00
N ILE A 62 14.33 -11.31 4.22
CA ILE A 62 15.68 -10.85 3.90
C ILE A 62 16.32 -10.28 5.18
N GLY A 63 17.56 -10.67 5.42
CA GLY A 63 18.36 -10.18 6.54
C GLY A 63 19.01 -8.83 6.29
N LYS A 64 19.85 -8.39 7.25
CA LYS A 64 20.70 -7.20 7.09
C LYS A 64 21.61 -7.34 5.88
N PRO A 65 21.94 -6.21 5.20
CA PRO A 65 22.93 -6.26 4.14
C PRO A 65 24.28 -6.82 4.62
N ARG A 66 24.89 -7.67 3.81
CA ARG A 66 26.27 -8.11 3.98
C ARG A 66 27.12 -7.45 2.87
N GLY A 67 27.86 -6.40 3.23
CA GLY A 67 28.50 -5.55 2.23
C GLY A 67 27.46 -4.84 1.35
N LYS A 68 27.45 -5.14 0.05
CA LYS A 68 26.48 -4.58 -0.93
C LYS A 68 25.30 -5.50 -1.23
N GLU A 69 25.23 -6.67 -0.60
CA GLU A 69 24.28 -7.72 -0.95
C GLU A 69 23.24 -7.94 0.13
N LEU A 70 22.02 -8.13 -0.30
CA LEU A 70 20.93 -8.62 0.52
C LEU A 70 20.95 -10.14 0.51
N VAL A 71 20.78 -10.76 1.69
CA VAL A 71 20.87 -12.22 1.84
C VAL A 71 19.51 -12.75 2.32
N PRO A 72 18.93 -13.74 1.61
CA PRO A 72 17.71 -14.39 2.04
C PRO A 72 17.86 -15.05 3.41
N LYS A 73 16.84 -14.95 4.24
CA LYS A 73 16.68 -15.73 5.44
C LYS A 73 15.88 -16.99 5.14
N MET A 74 16.43 -18.13 5.52
CA MET A 74 15.86 -19.43 5.20
C MET A 74 15.06 -20.03 6.33
N ASP A 75 15.23 -19.53 7.55
CA ASP A 75 14.44 -19.89 8.73
C ASP A 75 13.53 -18.72 9.11
N VAL A 76 12.25 -18.98 9.28
CA VAL A 76 11.24 -18.00 9.72
C VAL A 76 11.50 -17.47 11.12
N ASN A 77 12.22 -18.23 11.95
CA ASN A 77 12.63 -17.82 13.30
C ASN A 77 13.83 -16.86 13.28
N GLU A 78 14.55 -16.75 12.16
CA GLU A 78 15.64 -15.80 12.06
C GLU A 78 15.10 -14.37 11.89
N LYS A 79 15.68 -13.43 12.66
CA LYS A 79 15.35 -11.99 12.50
C LYS A 79 15.58 -11.53 11.06
N SER A 80 14.51 -11.11 10.41
CA SER A 80 14.55 -10.51 9.08
C SER A 80 14.29 -9.02 9.18
N GLN A 81 15.03 -8.21 8.40
CA GLN A 81 14.81 -6.77 8.35
C GLN A 81 13.91 -6.35 7.19
N TYR A 82 13.79 -7.18 6.18
CA TYR A 82 13.03 -6.87 4.98
C TYR A 82 12.13 -8.04 4.61
N ILE A 83 11.06 -7.67 3.91
CA ILE A 83 10.20 -8.59 3.19
C ILE A 83 10.42 -8.32 1.71
N ILE A 84 10.60 -9.38 0.92
CA ILE A 84 10.66 -9.31 -0.53
C ILE A 84 9.43 -9.98 -1.13
N LYS A 85 8.83 -9.33 -2.10
CA LYS A 85 7.66 -9.83 -2.82
C LYS A 85 8.03 -10.00 -4.30
N PRO A 86 7.83 -11.16 -4.90
CA PRO A 86 7.92 -11.35 -6.35
C PRO A 86 6.69 -10.72 -7.03
N MET A 87 6.69 -10.76 -8.35
CA MET A 87 5.51 -10.41 -9.14
C MET A 87 4.30 -11.28 -8.75
N LEU A 88 3.11 -10.70 -8.84
CA LEU A 88 1.85 -11.41 -8.63
C LEU A 88 1.61 -12.37 -9.79
N SER A 89 1.12 -13.58 -9.49
CA SER A 89 0.70 -14.53 -10.51
C SER A 89 -0.82 -14.42 -10.75
N ARG A 90 -1.26 -14.79 -11.97
CA ARG A 90 -2.69 -14.88 -12.34
C ARG A 90 -3.45 -13.57 -12.37
N LEU A 91 -2.77 -12.46 -12.66
CA LEU A 91 -3.36 -11.13 -12.82
C LEU A 91 -3.04 -10.58 -14.21
N ASN A 92 -3.70 -9.50 -14.60
CA ASN A 92 -3.26 -8.70 -15.74
C ASN A 92 -1.93 -8.03 -15.40
N LEU A 93 -1.00 -7.98 -16.35
CA LEU A 93 0.32 -7.35 -16.19
C LEU A 93 1.03 -7.76 -14.87
N PRO A 94 1.24 -9.05 -14.61
CA PRO A 94 1.73 -9.53 -13.31
C PRO A 94 3.13 -9.04 -12.99
N ASP A 95 3.98 -8.86 -14.00
CA ASP A 95 5.35 -8.33 -13.93
C ASP A 95 5.40 -6.85 -13.51
N GLN A 96 4.28 -6.12 -13.64
CA GLN A 96 4.18 -4.72 -13.25
C GLN A 96 3.84 -4.53 -11.76
N SER A 97 3.43 -5.59 -11.06
CA SER A 97 2.98 -5.46 -9.66
C SER A 97 4.06 -4.92 -8.71
N PRO A 98 5.36 -5.29 -8.78
CA PRO A 98 6.37 -4.68 -7.92
C PRO A 98 6.61 -3.19 -8.19
N ALA A 99 6.59 -2.79 -9.45
CA ALA A 99 6.75 -1.38 -9.84
C ALA A 99 5.52 -0.55 -9.47
N ASN A 100 4.32 -1.12 -9.57
CA ASN A 100 3.06 -0.49 -9.17
C ASN A 100 3.00 -0.26 -7.66
N GLU A 101 3.28 -1.29 -6.85
CA GLU A 101 3.34 -1.12 -5.40
C GLU A 101 4.38 -0.06 -5.03
N HIS A 102 5.58 -0.13 -5.61
CA HIS A 102 6.64 0.84 -5.34
C HIS A 102 6.23 2.28 -5.66
N VAL A 103 5.72 2.56 -6.85
CA VAL A 103 5.34 3.94 -7.22
C VAL A 103 4.17 4.46 -6.37
N THR A 104 3.18 3.63 -6.08
CA THR A 104 2.02 4.02 -5.26
C THR A 104 2.47 4.37 -3.84
N MET A 105 3.35 3.57 -3.23
CA MET A 105 3.95 3.86 -1.93
C MET A 105 4.74 5.19 -1.95
N GLN A 106 5.53 5.44 -3.01
CA GLN A 106 6.30 6.68 -3.12
C GLN A 106 5.41 7.91 -3.35
N ILE A 107 4.33 7.80 -4.12
CA ILE A 107 3.32 8.85 -4.28
C ILE A 107 2.68 9.17 -2.91
N ALA A 108 2.25 8.16 -2.15
CA ALA A 108 1.68 8.33 -0.82
C ALA A 108 2.61 9.12 0.12
N LYS A 109 3.88 8.74 0.16
CA LYS A 109 4.89 9.38 1.00
C LYS A 109 5.20 10.80 0.56
N GLN A 110 5.52 11.01 -0.72
CA GLN A 110 6.13 12.24 -1.18
C GLN A 110 5.12 13.35 -1.49
N LEU A 111 3.92 13.00 -1.97
CA LEU A 111 2.90 13.99 -2.32
C LEU A 111 1.86 14.21 -1.23
N PHE A 112 1.54 13.17 -0.46
CA PHE A 112 0.44 13.22 0.51
C PHE A 112 0.88 13.09 1.97
N ASN A 113 2.20 13.05 2.23
CA ASN A 113 2.76 12.91 3.57
C ASN A 113 2.11 11.78 4.38
N ILE A 114 1.86 10.65 3.71
CA ILE A 114 1.40 9.42 4.36
C ILE A 114 2.63 8.65 4.84
N ARG A 115 2.64 8.28 6.10
CA ARG A 115 3.69 7.43 6.66
C ARG A 115 3.58 6.03 6.07
N ILE A 116 4.63 5.54 5.43
CA ILE A 116 4.68 4.25 4.76
C ILE A 116 5.76 3.34 5.34
N ALA A 117 5.62 2.03 5.13
CA ALA A 117 6.74 1.11 5.21
C ALA A 117 7.77 1.46 4.12
N GLU A 118 9.02 1.73 4.52
CA GLU A 118 10.06 2.12 3.55
C GLU A 118 10.30 0.99 2.55
N CYS A 119 10.40 1.34 1.27
CA CYS A 119 10.40 0.35 0.20
C CYS A 119 11.35 0.69 -0.94
N ALA A 120 11.63 -0.32 -1.77
CA ALA A 120 12.48 -0.22 -2.93
C ALA A 120 12.00 -1.13 -4.06
N PHE A 121 12.26 -0.72 -5.30
CA PHE A 121 12.17 -1.55 -6.48
C PHE A 121 13.50 -2.29 -6.69
N MET A 122 13.43 -3.61 -6.85
CA MET A 122 14.58 -4.50 -6.99
C MET A 122 14.40 -5.39 -8.23
N ASN A 123 15.47 -6.07 -8.62
CA ASN A 123 15.42 -7.15 -9.59
C ASN A 123 16.06 -8.40 -9.01
N PHE A 124 15.49 -9.57 -9.24
CA PHE A 124 16.12 -10.85 -8.98
C PHE A 124 17.32 -11.07 -9.91
N ALA A 125 18.16 -12.07 -9.63
CA ALA A 125 19.35 -12.34 -10.42
C ALA A 125 19.06 -12.57 -11.91
N ASN A 126 17.92 -13.17 -12.22
CA ASN A 126 17.44 -13.39 -13.59
C ASN A 126 16.78 -12.16 -14.25
N GLY A 127 16.78 -10.99 -13.57
CA GLY A 127 16.20 -9.75 -14.08
C GLY A 127 14.70 -9.57 -13.81
N THR A 128 14.00 -10.56 -13.23
CA THR A 128 12.58 -10.41 -12.91
C THR A 128 12.39 -9.39 -11.79
N PRO A 129 11.32 -8.55 -11.86
CA PRO A 129 11.09 -7.50 -10.89
C PRO A 129 10.69 -8.03 -9.52
N ALA A 130 11.07 -7.29 -8.48
CA ALA A 130 10.74 -7.56 -7.09
C ALA A 130 10.46 -6.25 -6.33
N TYR A 131 9.58 -6.33 -5.34
CA TYR A 131 9.35 -5.26 -4.38
C TYR A 131 9.98 -5.64 -3.05
N LEU A 132 10.78 -4.74 -2.49
CA LEU A 132 11.40 -4.89 -1.19
C LEU A 132 10.79 -3.87 -0.22
N THR A 133 10.40 -4.30 0.98
CA THR A 133 9.96 -3.40 2.04
C THR A 133 10.73 -3.65 3.33
N LYS A 134 11.14 -2.55 3.99
CA LYS A 134 11.77 -2.61 5.31
C LYS A 134 10.70 -2.87 6.36
N ARG A 135 10.93 -3.83 7.23
CA ARG A 135 10.02 -4.13 8.33
C ARG A 135 10.03 -2.98 9.34
N PHE A 136 8.87 -2.59 9.78
CA PHE A 136 8.66 -1.54 10.77
C PHE A 136 8.24 -2.08 12.15
N ASP A 137 8.05 -3.39 12.27
CA ASP A 137 7.65 -4.09 13.49
C ASP A 137 8.86 -4.51 14.36
N TYR A 138 9.96 -3.77 14.25
CA TYR A 138 11.11 -3.87 15.13
C TYR A 138 11.53 -2.48 15.61
N ASP A 139 11.87 -2.37 16.88
CA ASP A 139 12.47 -1.18 17.46
C ASP A 139 13.95 -1.00 17.05
N VAL A 140 14.54 0.11 17.47
CA VAL A 140 15.95 0.44 17.16
C VAL A 140 16.94 -0.56 17.75
N ASN A 141 16.56 -1.29 18.81
CA ASN A 141 17.36 -2.31 19.49
C ASN A 141 17.13 -3.70 18.88
N GLY A 142 16.21 -3.81 17.92
CA GLY A 142 15.82 -5.06 17.28
C GLY A 142 14.83 -5.90 18.11
N GLY A 143 14.18 -5.30 19.10
CA GLY A 143 13.02 -5.86 19.80
C GLY A 143 11.82 -5.86 18.84
N LYS A 144 11.00 -6.93 18.88
CA LYS A 144 9.80 -6.99 18.06
C LYS A 144 8.68 -6.22 18.76
N LEU A 145 8.08 -5.27 18.04
CA LEU A 145 6.90 -4.51 18.48
C LEU A 145 5.64 -5.33 18.23
N ASN A 146 4.63 -5.17 19.06
CA ASN A 146 3.32 -5.75 18.83
C ASN A 146 2.65 -5.05 17.66
N GLN A 147 2.18 -5.84 16.70
CA GLN A 147 1.39 -5.38 15.56
C GLN A 147 0.11 -6.20 15.52
N GLU A 148 -1.03 -5.52 15.39
CA GLU A 148 -2.33 -6.16 15.31
C GLU A 148 -3.12 -5.61 14.13
N ASP A 149 -3.54 -6.49 13.21
CA ASP A 149 -4.39 -6.11 12.08
C ASP A 149 -5.86 -5.95 12.49
N PHE A 150 -6.65 -5.24 11.68
CA PHE A 150 -8.05 -4.97 12.01
C PHE A 150 -8.97 -6.18 11.85
N VAL A 151 -8.53 -7.30 11.30
CA VAL A 151 -9.26 -8.56 11.42
C VAL A 151 -9.28 -9.01 12.88
N SER A 152 -8.13 -8.95 13.54
CA SER A 152 -7.97 -9.30 14.96
C SER A 152 -8.63 -8.28 15.87
N VAL A 153 -8.35 -6.99 15.68
CA VAL A 153 -8.90 -5.90 16.48
C VAL A 153 -10.43 -5.90 16.51
N LEU A 154 -11.09 -6.08 15.35
CA LEU A 154 -12.55 -6.11 15.22
C LEU A 154 -13.13 -7.52 15.41
N LYS A 155 -12.30 -8.52 15.72
CA LYS A 155 -12.71 -9.94 15.81
C LYS A 155 -13.50 -10.38 14.59
N ALA A 156 -13.07 -9.93 13.41
CA ALA A 156 -13.71 -10.23 12.14
C ALA A 156 -13.36 -11.67 11.71
N GLY A 157 -14.32 -12.39 11.13
CA GLY A 157 -14.10 -13.77 10.69
C GLY A 157 -13.09 -13.90 9.54
N ASN A 158 -12.96 -12.87 8.71
CA ASN A 158 -12.01 -12.81 7.60
C ASN A 158 -11.75 -11.34 7.21
N LYS A 159 -10.83 -11.13 6.27
CA LYS A 159 -10.38 -9.79 5.85
C LYS A 159 -11.44 -8.95 5.09
N TYR A 160 -12.48 -9.58 4.58
CA TYR A 160 -13.63 -8.98 3.89
C TYR A 160 -14.94 -9.23 4.66
N ALA A 161 -14.88 -9.53 5.96
CA ALA A 161 -16.08 -9.68 6.78
C ALA A 161 -16.99 -8.45 6.64
N SER A 162 -18.25 -8.57 7.09
CA SER A 162 -19.27 -7.50 7.10
C SER A 162 -18.86 -6.35 8.04
N LYS A 163 -17.69 -5.78 7.84
CA LYS A 163 -17.11 -4.63 8.53
C LYS A 163 -16.85 -3.51 7.53
N THR A 164 -16.92 -2.31 8.01
CA THR A 164 -16.77 -1.10 7.21
C THR A 164 -15.55 -0.29 7.65
N TYR A 165 -15.13 0.67 6.86
CA TYR A 165 -14.10 1.61 7.33
C TYR A 165 -14.60 2.47 8.51
N GLN A 166 -15.93 2.65 8.66
CA GLN A 166 -16.47 3.31 9.84
C GLN A 166 -16.20 2.49 11.12
N ASP A 167 -16.32 1.14 11.08
CA ASP A 167 -15.94 0.29 12.21
C ASP A 167 -14.47 0.46 12.59
N VAL A 168 -13.59 0.51 11.60
CA VAL A 168 -12.15 0.77 11.80
C VAL A 168 -11.94 2.14 12.43
N GLY A 169 -12.53 3.18 11.84
CA GLY A 169 -12.35 4.55 12.28
C GLY A 169 -12.90 4.83 13.69
N GLU A 170 -14.01 4.21 14.07
CA GLU A 170 -14.58 4.35 15.42
C GLU A 170 -13.66 3.77 16.49
N TRP A 171 -12.91 2.72 16.16
CA TRP A 171 -11.95 2.11 17.06
C TRP A 171 -10.67 2.94 17.21
N LEU A 172 -10.30 3.71 16.19
CA LEU A 172 -9.08 4.53 16.20
C LEU A 172 -9.16 5.72 17.16
N SER A 173 -8.01 6.09 17.74
CA SER A 173 -7.86 7.35 18.51
C SER A 173 -8.09 8.58 17.61
N PRO A 174 -8.46 9.74 18.18
CA PRO A 174 -8.73 10.95 17.39
C PRO A 174 -7.61 11.35 16.43
N LEU A 175 -6.34 11.18 16.84
CA LEU A 175 -5.19 11.47 15.99
C LEU A 175 -5.11 10.49 14.81
N ASN A 176 -5.25 9.20 15.07
CA ASN A 176 -5.23 8.17 14.06
C ASN A 176 -6.38 8.28 13.06
N ARG A 177 -7.55 8.80 13.45
CA ARG A 177 -8.69 9.05 12.55
C ARG A 177 -8.35 10.06 11.45
N VAL A 178 -7.58 11.10 11.78
CA VAL A 178 -7.12 12.11 10.82
C VAL A 178 -6.23 11.48 9.75
N ASP A 179 -5.25 10.68 10.17
CA ASP A 179 -4.36 9.98 9.24
C ASP A 179 -5.10 8.92 8.45
N PHE A 180 -6.04 8.20 9.07
CA PHE A 180 -6.82 7.19 8.40
C PHE A 180 -7.73 7.76 7.32
N LEU A 181 -8.40 8.90 7.56
CA LEU A 181 -9.17 9.59 6.52
C LEU A 181 -8.28 9.95 5.32
N ARG A 182 -7.06 10.46 5.57
CA ARG A 182 -6.09 10.77 4.51
C ARG A 182 -5.72 9.52 3.70
N ILE A 183 -5.46 8.41 4.38
CA ILE A 183 -5.13 7.12 3.75
C ILE A 183 -6.31 6.59 2.91
N LEU A 184 -7.54 6.69 3.39
CA LEU A 184 -8.72 6.23 2.64
C LEU A 184 -8.95 7.04 1.36
N ILE A 185 -8.86 8.38 1.43
CA ILE A 185 -8.96 9.23 0.25
C ILE A 185 -7.85 8.88 -0.76
N PHE A 186 -6.63 8.70 -0.29
CA PHE A 186 -5.50 8.31 -1.13
C PHE A 186 -5.78 6.99 -1.87
N ASN A 187 -6.19 5.95 -1.14
CA ASN A 187 -6.47 4.65 -1.74
C ASN A 187 -7.61 4.71 -2.75
N PHE A 188 -8.67 5.49 -2.47
CA PHE A 188 -9.74 5.72 -3.41
C PHE A 188 -9.24 6.39 -4.70
N LEU A 189 -8.49 7.49 -4.57
CA LEU A 189 -8.00 8.27 -5.70
C LEU A 189 -6.97 7.51 -6.55
N THR A 190 -6.16 6.66 -5.95
CA THR A 190 -5.17 5.82 -6.66
C THR A 190 -5.73 4.48 -7.13
N GLY A 191 -7.00 4.18 -6.85
CA GLY A 191 -7.66 2.95 -7.32
C GLY A 191 -7.17 1.68 -6.64
N ASN A 192 -6.97 1.73 -5.32
CA ASN A 192 -6.62 0.56 -4.52
C ASN A 192 -7.88 -0.14 -3.99
N GLY A 193 -8.37 -1.12 -4.71
CA GLY A 193 -9.52 -1.94 -4.33
C GLY A 193 -9.23 -3.07 -3.34
N ASP A 194 -7.99 -3.22 -2.85
CA ASP A 194 -7.62 -4.30 -1.92
C ASP A 194 -7.21 -3.80 -0.52
N VAL A 195 -7.65 -2.61 -0.12
CA VAL A 195 -7.43 -2.07 1.25
C VAL A 195 -8.38 -2.73 2.24
N HIS A 196 -8.18 -4.01 2.48
CA HIS A 196 -8.99 -4.78 3.43
C HIS A 196 -8.44 -4.72 4.86
N LEU A 197 -9.16 -5.32 5.83
CA LEU A 197 -8.83 -5.25 7.26
C LEU A 197 -7.41 -5.71 7.62
N LYS A 198 -6.80 -6.63 6.84
CA LYS A 198 -5.41 -7.07 7.08
C LYS A 198 -4.36 -6.07 6.59
N ASN A 199 -4.73 -5.12 5.73
CA ASN A 199 -3.83 -4.09 5.23
C ASN A 199 -3.88 -2.82 6.08
N ILE A 200 -4.62 -2.85 7.17
CA ILE A 200 -4.71 -1.80 8.18
C ILE A 200 -4.33 -2.41 9.51
N SER A 201 -3.31 -1.87 10.18
CA SER A 201 -2.88 -2.40 11.47
C SER A 201 -2.49 -1.29 12.45
N LEU A 202 -2.47 -1.68 13.70
CA LEU A 202 -1.91 -0.90 14.79
C LEU A 202 -0.52 -1.43 15.10
N LEU A 203 0.35 -0.56 15.54
CA LEU A 203 1.71 -0.85 15.95
C LEU A 203 1.96 -0.24 17.33
N GLU A 204 2.56 -1.02 18.20
CA GLU A 204 2.99 -0.55 19.52
C GLU A 204 4.11 0.50 19.38
N THR A 205 3.99 1.58 20.13
CA THR A 205 5.03 2.60 20.27
C THR A 205 6.00 2.24 21.39
N ALA A 206 7.11 2.96 21.49
CA ALA A 206 8.06 2.79 22.59
C ALA A 206 7.45 3.03 23.99
N ASP A 207 6.38 3.84 24.06
CA ASP A 207 5.67 4.15 25.31
C ASP A 207 4.52 3.15 25.58
N GLY A 208 4.35 2.11 24.76
CA GLY A 208 3.32 1.08 24.90
C GLY A 208 1.95 1.44 24.31
N ASP A 209 1.80 2.61 23.71
CA ASP A 209 0.56 3.02 23.03
C ASP A 209 0.42 2.29 21.70
N MET A 210 -0.83 2.05 21.26
CA MET A 210 -1.14 1.49 19.95
C MET A 210 -1.51 2.60 18.95
N MET A 211 -0.67 2.79 17.95
CA MET A 211 -0.85 3.79 16.90
C MET A 211 -1.07 3.13 15.54
N LEU A 212 -1.75 3.83 14.63
CA LEU A 212 -1.87 3.37 13.25
C LEU A 212 -0.47 3.10 12.68
N SER A 213 -0.24 1.90 12.16
CA SER A 213 1.06 1.52 11.60
C SER A 213 1.42 2.37 10.38
N PRO A 214 2.67 2.40 9.94
CA PRO A 214 2.98 2.84 8.58
C PRO A 214 2.13 2.09 7.57
N SER A 215 1.63 2.76 6.53
CA SER A 215 0.87 2.12 5.45
C SER A 215 1.75 1.17 4.64
N TYR A 216 1.19 0.06 4.22
CA TYR A 216 1.83 -0.97 3.39
C TYR A 216 0.83 -1.55 2.40
N ASP A 217 1.29 -2.26 1.39
CA ASP A 217 0.46 -2.87 0.35
C ASP A 217 -0.42 -1.84 -0.42
N LEU A 218 0.10 -0.61 -0.61
CA LEU A 218 -0.57 0.40 -1.41
C LEU A 218 -0.27 0.17 -2.89
N MET A 219 -1.30 -0.07 -3.69
CA MET A 219 -1.19 -0.39 -5.11
C MET A 219 -2.39 0.13 -5.89
N ASN A 220 -2.21 0.54 -7.14
CA ASN A 220 -3.33 0.74 -8.05
C ASN A 220 -3.79 -0.63 -8.56
N THR A 221 -4.71 -1.29 -7.84
CA THR A 221 -5.15 -2.64 -8.17
C THR A 221 -5.90 -2.71 -9.50
N LYS A 222 -6.50 -1.62 -9.94
CA LYS A 222 -7.28 -1.54 -11.19
C LYS A 222 -6.46 -1.80 -12.47
N ILE A 223 -5.14 -1.67 -12.45
CA ILE A 223 -4.33 -2.11 -13.59
C ILE A 223 -4.18 -3.64 -13.66
N HIS A 224 -4.46 -4.34 -12.59
CA HIS A 224 -4.33 -5.79 -12.48
C HIS A 224 -5.67 -6.52 -12.46
N LEU A 225 -6.72 -5.88 -11.95
CA LEU A 225 -8.03 -6.46 -11.69
C LEU A 225 -9.14 -5.48 -12.07
N SER A 226 -10.27 -6.00 -12.54
CA SER A 226 -11.52 -5.23 -12.58
C SER A 226 -12.15 -5.25 -11.20
N ASP A 227 -11.71 -4.36 -10.31
CA ASP A 227 -12.18 -4.29 -8.94
C ASP A 227 -12.83 -2.94 -8.59
N ASN A 228 -13.31 -2.85 -7.36
CA ASN A 228 -13.85 -1.62 -6.79
C ASN A 228 -12.75 -0.61 -6.49
N SER A 229 -13.14 0.63 -6.27
CA SER A 229 -12.21 1.67 -5.83
C SER A 229 -11.77 1.53 -4.37
N LEU A 230 -12.46 0.73 -3.56
CA LEU A 230 -12.16 0.41 -2.17
C LEU A 230 -12.64 -1.02 -1.84
N ALA A 231 -11.95 -1.70 -0.94
CA ALA A 231 -12.25 -3.09 -0.55
C ALA A 231 -13.48 -3.22 0.35
N LEU A 232 -13.75 -2.21 1.19
CA LEU A 232 -14.84 -2.20 2.16
C LEU A 232 -15.74 -0.97 1.92
N ASN A 233 -16.96 -1.02 2.42
CA ASN A 233 -17.83 0.15 2.42
C ASN A 233 -17.35 1.21 3.41
N LEU A 234 -17.59 2.50 3.09
CA LEU A 234 -17.30 3.60 4.02
C LEU A 234 -18.18 3.53 5.27
N PHE A 235 -19.48 3.26 5.10
CA PHE A 235 -20.52 3.38 6.11
C PHE A 235 -21.18 2.05 6.45
N LYS A 236 -21.65 1.92 7.71
CA LYS A 236 -22.35 0.73 8.21
C LYS A 236 -23.70 0.50 7.55
N GLU A 237 -24.43 1.58 7.26
CA GLU A 237 -25.78 1.52 6.68
C GLU A 237 -25.76 1.32 5.16
N PHE A 238 -24.56 1.25 4.57
CA PHE A 238 -24.41 1.12 3.13
C PHE A 238 -24.56 -0.35 2.73
N GLU A 239 -25.77 -0.89 2.82
CA GLU A 239 -26.06 -2.16 2.19
C GLU A 239 -26.09 -1.98 0.68
N GLN A 240 -25.20 -2.67 -0.02
CA GLN A 240 -25.18 -2.73 -1.51
C GLN A 240 -26.47 -3.37 -2.08
N THR A 241 -27.36 -3.80 -1.20
CA THR A 241 -28.59 -4.53 -1.53
C THR A 241 -29.62 -3.70 -2.29
N ASN A 242 -29.51 -2.37 -2.33
CA ASN A 242 -30.46 -1.49 -3.03
C ASN A 242 -30.00 -1.05 -4.42
N LEU A 243 -28.83 -1.54 -4.90
CA LEU A 243 -28.40 -1.27 -6.26
C LEU A 243 -28.83 -2.39 -7.20
N PRO A 244 -29.23 -2.06 -8.44
CA PRO A 244 -29.40 -3.06 -9.48
C PRO A 244 -28.16 -3.94 -9.64
N LEU A 245 -28.37 -5.20 -10.03
CA LEU A 245 -27.28 -6.17 -10.22
C LEU A 245 -26.23 -5.57 -11.19
N GLY A 246 -25.00 -5.42 -10.72
CA GLY A 246 -23.91 -4.87 -11.54
C GLY A 246 -23.64 -3.36 -11.35
N GLU A 247 -24.46 -2.65 -10.58
CA GLU A 247 -24.20 -1.24 -10.28
C GLU A 247 -23.38 -1.06 -9.01
N LYS A 248 -22.44 -0.10 -9.01
CA LYS A 248 -21.56 0.21 -7.88
C LYS A 248 -21.55 1.73 -7.66
N TYR A 249 -21.61 2.14 -6.38
CA TYR A 249 -21.43 3.55 -6.05
C TYR A 249 -19.97 3.96 -6.19
N ARG A 250 -19.73 5.11 -6.79
CA ARG A 250 -18.47 5.85 -6.65
C ARG A 250 -18.63 6.88 -5.54
N TYR A 251 -17.75 6.82 -4.57
CA TYR A 251 -17.68 7.81 -3.51
C TYR A 251 -17.27 9.17 -4.07
N THR A 252 -17.82 10.22 -3.48
CA THR A 252 -17.50 11.61 -3.77
C THR A 252 -16.79 12.27 -2.60
N LYS A 253 -16.30 13.46 -2.77
CA LYS A 253 -15.70 14.28 -1.70
C LYS A 253 -16.65 14.41 -0.50
N GLU A 254 -17.95 14.59 -0.76
CA GLU A 254 -18.98 14.73 0.26
C GLU A 254 -19.10 13.48 1.13
N ASP A 255 -18.91 12.29 0.56
CA ASP A 255 -18.91 11.03 1.34
C ASP A 255 -17.73 10.98 2.32
N PHE A 256 -16.54 11.43 1.91
CA PHE A 256 -15.39 11.49 2.80
C PHE A 256 -15.50 12.59 3.86
N ILE A 257 -16.15 13.71 3.54
CA ILE A 257 -16.50 14.74 4.52
C ILE A 257 -17.46 14.17 5.57
N GLU A 258 -18.53 13.52 5.13
CA GLU A 258 -19.49 12.85 6.03
C GLU A 258 -18.82 11.77 6.87
N TYR A 259 -17.94 10.95 6.27
CA TYR A 259 -17.15 9.97 7.00
C TYR A 259 -16.30 10.61 8.11
N GLY A 260 -15.62 11.71 7.81
CA GLY A 260 -14.85 12.47 8.79
C GLY A 260 -15.72 13.02 9.93
N ASN A 261 -16.91 13.52 9.61
CA ASN A 261 -17.89 14.03 10.60
C ASN A 261 -18.38 12.92 11.54
N ARG A 262 -18.74 11.74 11.00
CA ARG A 262 -19.17 10.57 11.79
C ARG A 262 -18.09 10.08 12.73
N LEU A 263 -16.82 10.16 12.33
CA LEU A 263 -15.69 9.82 13.18
C LEU A 263 -15.32 10.94 14.17
N LYS A 264 -16.10 12.02 14.21
CA LYS A 264 -15.84 13.17 15.10
C LYS A 264 -14.44 13.79 14.89
N ILE A 265 -13.95 13.76 13.65
CA ILE A 265 -12.74 14.51 13.30
C ILE A 265 -13.08 15.99 13.42
N LYS A 266 -12.17 16.77 14.03
CA LYS A 266 -12.38 18.21 14.20
C LYS A 266 -12.73 18.88 12.86
N ALA A 267 -13.83 19.62 12.81
CA ALA A 267 -14.37 20.20 11.58
C ALA A 267 -13.35 21.06 10.80
N THR A 268 -12.37 21.67 11.49
CA THR A 268 -11.30 22.44 10.86
C THR A 268 -10.23 21.59 10.18
N ASN A 269 -10.14 20.28 10.47
CA ASN A 269 -9.15 19.36 9.89
C ASN A 269 -9.63 18.73 8.60
N ILE A 270 -10.93 18.44 8.47
CA ILE A 270 -11.50 17.78 7.30
C ILE A 270 -11.22 18.57 6.00
N PRO A 271 -11.51 19.90 5.91
CA PRO A 271 -11.18 20.66 4.70
C PRO A 271 -9.68 20.69 4.40
N LYS A 272 -8.82 20.73 5.42
CA LYS A 272 -7.37 20.71 5.24
C LYS A 272 -6.90 19.39 4.64
N ILE A 273 -7.48 18.25 5.08
CA ILE A 273 -7.16 16.94 4.52
C ILE A 273 -7.63 16.88 3.06
N ILE A 274 -8.84 17.30 2.76
CA ILE A 274 -9.37 17.33 1.39
C ILE A 274 -8.50 18.19 0.47
N ALA A 275 -8.08 19.37 0.92
CA ALA A 275 -7.25 20.29 0.15
C ALA A 275 -5.87 19.70 -0.23
N LEU A 276 -5.34 18.72 0.52
CA LEU A 276 -4.11 18.04 0.15
C LEU A 276 -4.21 17.31 -1.20
N PHE A 277 -5.40 16.93 -1.61
CA PHE A 277 -5.65 16.17 -2.83
C PHE A 277 -6.08 17.05 -4.01
N GLU A 278 -6.30 18.34 -3.78
CA GLU A 278 -6.76 19.24 -4.84
C GLU A 278 -5.70 19.43 -5.91
N LYS A 279 -6.06 19.20 -7.19
CA LYS A 279 -5.21 19.42 -8.39
C LYS A 279 -3.84 18.69 -8.33
N LYS A 280 -3.84 17.47 -7.76
CA LYS A 280 -2.59 16.68 -7.63
C LYS A 280 -2.33 15.72 -8.78
N GLU A 281 -3.22 15.61 -9.77
CA GLU A 281 -3.08 14.66 -10.88
C GLU A 281 -1.76 14.83 -11.63
N SER A 282 -1.36 16.06 -11.93
CA SER A 282 -0.11 16.33 -12.66
C SER A 282 1.15 15.90 -11.90
N GLU A 283 1.16 16.06 -10.56
CA GLU A 283 2.27 15.61 -9.73
C GLU A 283 2.31 14.07 -9.63
N ILE A 284 1.13 13.43 -9.52
CA ILE A 284 1.00 11.97 -9.56
C ILE A 284 1.52 11.44 -10.91
N PHE A 285 1.13 12.07 -12.03
CA PHE A 285 1.57 11.68 -13.37
C PHE A 285 3.08 11.80 -13.51
N ALA A 286 3.67 12.91 -13.07
CA ALA A 286 5.11 13.11 -13.10
C ALA A 286 5.88 12.02 -12.32
N MET A 287 5.36 11.57 -11.18
CA MET A 287 5.95 10.46 -10.44
C MET A 287 5.72 9.11 -11.13
N THR A 288 4.54 8.91 -11.71
CA THR A 288 4.22 7.70 -12.50
C THR A 288 5.15 7.59 -13.71
N ASP A 289 5.45 8.70 -14.40
CA ASP A 289 6.39 8.73 -15.53
C ASP A 289 7.82 8.35 -15.13
N LYS A 290 8.24 8.70 -13.93
CA LYS A 290 9.54 8.33 -13.35
C LYS A 290 9.59 6.91 -12.81
N SER A 291 8.48 6.21 -12.75
CA SER A 291 8.40 4.86 -12.17
C SER A 291 9.03 3.80 -13.08
N PHE A 292 9.18 2.61 -12.52
CA PHE A 292 9.64 1.42 -13.24
C PHE A 292 8.53 0.67 -13.98
N LEU A 293 7.34 1.23 -14.06
CA LEU A 293 6.24 0.71 -14.87
C LEU A 293 6.57 0.81 -16.36
N THR A 294 6.07 -0.13 -17.16
CA THR A 294 6.07 0.00 -18.63
C THR A 294 5.14 1.14 -19.06
N ASP A 295 5.33 1.65 -20.26
CA ASP A 295 4.53 2.79 -20.77
C ASP A 295 3.04 2.49 -20.79
N ASN A 296 2.66 1.27 -21.18
CA ASN A 296 1.27 0.81 -21.12
C ASN A 296 0.72 0.82 -19.67
N ALA A 297 1.49 0.33 -18.70
CA ALA A 297 1.06 0.33 -17.31
C ALA A 297 1.01 1.74 -16.70
N LYS A 298 1.90 2.66 -17.11
CA LYS A 298 1.84 4.08 -16.73
C LYS A 298 0.57 4.73 -17.24
N GLU A 299 0.19 4.47 -18.49
CA GLU A 299 -1.03 5.01 -19.07
C GLU A 299 -2.28 4.51 -18.33
N LEU A 300 -2.37 3.20 -18.08
CA LEU A 300 -3.47 2.62 -17.29
C LEU A 300 -3.52 3.20 -15.88
N TYR A 301 -2.38 3.38 -15.21
CA TYR A 301 -2.30 4.01 -13.90
C TYR A 301 -2.89 5.42 -13.91
N LYS A 302 -2.45 6.26 -14.85
CA LYS A 302 -2.91 7.65 -15.00
C LYS A 302 -4.40 7.72 -15.31
N ASN A 303 -4.89 6.85 -16.20
CA ASN A 303 -6.31 6.81 -16.56
C ASN A 303 -7.18 6.47 -15.35
N ASN A 304 -6.80 5.49 -14.55
CA ASN A 304 -7.50 5.15 -13.31
C ASN A 304 -7.53 6.32 -12.32
N VAL A 305 -6.42 7.04 -12.17
CA VAL A 305 -6.35 8.24 -11.33
C VAL A 305 -7.31 9.32 -11.85
N VAL A 306 -7.31 9.61 -13.16
CA VAL A 306 -8.22 10.61 -13.76
C VAL A 306 -9.68 10.26 -13.48
N GLU A 307 -10.06 9.00 -13.67
CA GLU A 307 -11.44 8.56 -13.42
C GLU A 307 -11.86 8.74 -11.95
N ASN A 308 -10.97 8.35 -11.02
CA ASN A 308 -11.28 8.46 -9.60
C ASN A 308 -11.28 9.93 -9.12
N TYR A 309 -10.38 10.77 -9.65
CA TYR A 309 -10.42 12.22 -9.39
C TYR A 309 -11.69 12.87 -9.91
N LYS A 310 -12.10 12.54 -11.14
CA LYS A 310 -13.39 13.00 -11.67
C LYS A 310 -14.55 12.62 -10.77
N ALA A 311 -14.61 11.35 -10.31
CA ALA A 311 -15.65 10.88 -9.41
C ALA A 311 -15.61 11.62 -8.05
N PHE A 312 -14.44 11.76 -7.47
CA PHE A 312 -14.25 12.41 -6.16
C PHE A 312 -14.73 13.87 -6.15
N TRP A 313 -14.43 14.64 -7.19
CA TRP A 313 -14.77 16.06 -7.26
C TRP A 313 -16.18 16.34 -7.84
N GLN A 314 -16.95 15.29 -8.18
CA GLN A 314 -18.35 15.47 -8.62
C GLN A 314 -19.26 15.81 -7.45
N SER A 315 -20.28 16.63 -7.69
CA SER A 315 -21.24 17.06 -6.67
C SER A 315 -22.38 16.07 -6.40
N LYS A 316 -22.48 14.98 -7.17
CA LYS A 316 -23.52 13.95 -7.00
C LYS A 316 -22.92 12.55 -7.11
N ARG A 317 -23.41 11.61 -6.28
CA ARG A 317 -23.11 10.19 -6.39
C ARG A 317 -23.54 9.65 -7.74
N PHE A 318 -22.65 8.93 -8.41
CA PHE A 318 -22.97 8.23 -9.66
C PHE A 318 -23.12 6.74 -9.38
N VAL A 319 -24.15 6.17 -9.98
CA VAL A 319 -24.31 4.72 -10.11
C VAL A 319 -23.63 4.32 -11.42
N ILE A 320 -22.72 3.35 -11.36
CA ILE A 320 -22.07 2.81 -12.55
C ILE A 320 -22.75 1.50 -12.87
N SER A 321 -23.41 1.44 -14.03
CA SER A 321 -23.77 0.17 -14.64
C SER A 321 -22.49 -0.49 -15.18
N ASN A 322 -22.23 -1.74 -14.83
CA ASN A 322 -21.20 -2.51 -15.50
C ASN A 322 -21.61 -2.69 -16.96
N LEU A 323 -20.89 -2.06 -17.88
CA LEU A 323 -20.90 -2.39 -19.29
C LEU A 323 -20.13 -3.68 -19.53
#